data_6e295d7e1528383acc2ea07a47696d42
#
_entry.id   6e295d7e1528383acc2ea07a47696d42
#
_cell.length_a   1.000
_cell.length_b   1.000
_cell.length_c   1.000
_cell.angle_alpha   90.00
_cell.angle_beta   90.00
_cell.angle_gamma   90.00
#
_symmetry.space_group_name_H-M   'P 1'
#
loop_
_entity.id
_entity.type
_entity.pdbx_description
1 polymer ?
#
loop_
_entity_poly.entity_id
_entity_poly.type
_entity_poly.pdbx_seq_one_letter_code
_entity_poly.pdbx_strand_id
1 'polypeptide(L)'
;MKYNSVSIQFAFPAGFALDLIGFYLYFVAVYLGYKLKKIIKIVIVTAILGIGCVLLAYFSPRGKENPPAAMWYSVIPPVLAILLAFLTHHVLLSLGIALIAGGFLTTVPQAPLNIDAWLQGLRALGTFAADTVTNGTNLLILSFIPPIFIMIEIIIASGGFQGIILWLLKWIKDGRSAQLATAIMGVLCFIDDYANAIIVGSMMQPITDRFRVSREKLAFIVDATSAPVSGLAIVSTWIAYEVGLFADVARELGIERTGYSMFFDALSFRFYCLLMLSFMFVHIIAKRDFGPMKTAEKLAAAGNPAEERQDNKSVDVAGKDTAGQRGPAGRAVNALVPLGGLIIFHLSGLWIDGNGPVKLREGGSLLSWIYWREVISNAENSHLILLYAAVFGMVLALICGLFFGSLCFPVIYSCFKRGIKRAILPSFILVLAWSLKNCCNRLGTGEFLTNILADRISPGMFPPILFVVASTISFATGTSWGTMAILIPTAIPIAFALDGRTYGLTTMISLGAVLDGAIFGDHCSPISDTTIMSATAGSCELMRHVRTQLPYSLLVASIALLFGYIPSALGVVPALCLILAILVIVILIIGLNYFLRTS
;
A
#
# COMPACT_ATOMS: atom_id res chain seq x y z
N MET A 1 -36.90 8.53 19.43
CA MET A 1 -36.17 8.15 20.64
C MET A 1 -34.76 8.70 20.50
N LYS A 2 -34.39 9.67 21.34
CA LYS A 2 -33.07 10.29 21.33
C LYS A 2 -32.06 9.30 21.90
N TYR A 3 -31.08 8.89 21.10
CA TYR A 3 -29.92 8.17 21.59
C TYR A 3 -28.93 9.19 22.21
N ASN A 4 -28.72 9.09 23.50
CA ASN A 4 -27.67 9.80 24.19
C ASN A 4 -26.32 9.27 23.73
N SER A 5 -25.47 10.17 23.22
CA SER A 5 -24.06 9.93 22.94
C SER A 5 -23.35 9.58 24.25
N VAL A 6 -22.98 8.33 24.42
CA VAL A 6 -22.04 7.92 25.48
C VAL A 6 -20.65 8.24 25.00
N SER A 7 -20.11 9.37 25.44
CA SER A 7 -18.69 9.70 25.30
C SER A 7 -17.90 8.82 26.27
N ILE A 8 -17.31 7.74 25.78
CA ILE A 8 -16.34 6.95 26.54
C ILE A 8 -15.01 7.73 26.50
N GLN A 9 -14.75 8.51 27.53
CA GLN A 9 -13.42 9.09 27.78
C GLN A 9 -12.50 7.97 28.29
N PHE A 10 -11.66 7.44 27.40
CA PHE A 10 -10.52 6.63 27.81
C PHE A 10 -9.42 7.56 28.34
N ALA A 11 -9.30 7.69 29.65
CA ALA A 11 -8.16 8.33 30.30
C ALA A 11 -6.97 7.37 30.25
N PHE A 12 -6.06 7.57 29.29
CA PHE A 12 -4.77 6.89 29.30
C PHE A 12 -3.83 7.57 30.31
N PRO A 13 -3.07 6.80 31.14
CA PRO A 13 -2.12 7.37 32.06
C PRO A 13 -0.99 8.11 31.32
N ALA A 14 -0.56 9.25 31.82
CA ALA A 14 0.53 10.07 31.27
C ALA A 14 1.88 9.32 31.10
N GLY A 15 2.03 8.12 31.68
CA GLY A 15 3.17 7.22 31.48
C GLY A 15 3.24 6.57 30.08
N PHE A 16 2.11 6.42 29.37
CA PHE A 16 2.08 5.72 28.09
C PHE A 16 2.83 6.48 26.97
N ALA A 17 2.83 7.81 26.99
CA ALA A 17 3.60 8.63 26.06
C ALA A 17 5.12 8.52 26.28
N LEU A 18 5.55 8.37 27.53
CA LEU A 18 6.96 8.15 27.88
C LEU A 18 7.44 6.75 27.51
N ASP A 19 6.59 5.74 27.64
CA ASP A 19 6.88 4.37 27.22
C ASP A 19 6.94 4.25 25.69
N LEU A 20 6.11 5.01 24.95
CA LEU A 20 6.19 5.08 23.47
C LEU A 20 7.49 5.74 23.01
N ILE A 21 7.95 6.78 23.68
CA ILE A 21 9.24 7.43 23.41
C ILE A 21 10.40 6.49 23.77
N GLY A 22 10.32 5.78 24.89
CA GLY A 22 11.29 4.76 25.30
C GLY A 22 11.36 3.60 24.31
N PHE A 23 10.21 3.13 23.81
CA PHE A 23 10.11 2.09 22.78
C PHE A 23 10.64 2.58 21.43
N TYR A 24 10.40 3.84 21.04
CA TYR A 24 10.96 4.48 19.86
C TYR A 24 12.50 4.52 19.92
N LEU A 25 13.06 4.96 21.03
CA LEU A 25 14.52 5.00 21.26
C LEU A 25 15.14 3.60 21.27
N TYR A 26 14.45 2.60 21.84
CA TYR A 26 14.90 1.21 21.85
C TYR A 26 14.86 0.61 20.43
N PHE A 27 13.81 0.85 19.65
CA PHE A 27 13.70 0.35 18.27
C PHE A 27 14.73 1.01 17.36
N VAL A 28 14.95 2.32 17.51
CA VAL A 28 16.04 3.05 16.83
C VAL A 28 17.39 2.47 17.22
N ALA A 29 17.62 2.15 18.48
CA ALA A 29 18.90 1.57 18.97
C ALA A 29 19.15 0.13 18.47
N VAL A 30 18.11 -0.72 18.43
CA VAL A 30 18.21 -2.12 17.96
C VAL A 30 18.39 -2.19 16.43
N TYR A 31 17.73 -1.29 15.68
CA TYR A 31 17.90 -1.21 14.21
C TYR A 31 19.22 -0.56 13.79
N LEU A 32 19.81 0.28 14.67
CA LEU A 32 21.08 0.98 14.45
C LEU A 32 22.33 0.07 14.49
N GLY A 33 22.23 -1.15 15.00
CA GLY A 33 23.38 -2.05 15.21
C GLY A 33 24.14 -2.44 13.92
N TYR A 34 23.55 -2.29 12.74
CA TYR A 34 24.14 -2.85 11.51
C TYR A 34 24.79 -1.84 10.54
N LYS A 35 24.56 -0.51 10.64
CA LYS A 35 25.15 0.50 9.73
C LYS A 35 25.45 1.86 10.39
N LEU A 36 25.85 1.87 11.66
CA LEU A 36 25.99 3.06 12.50
C LEU A 36 26.79 4.21 11.87
N LYS A 37 27.94 3.94 11.23
CA LYS A 37 28.79 5.00 10.64
C LYS A 37 28.15 5.72 9.44
N LYS A 38 27.38 5.02 8.60
CA LYS A 38 26.71 5.61 7.43
C LYS A 38 25.48 6.41 7.88
N ILE A 39 24.74 5.89 8.87
CA ILE A 39 23.56 6.54 9.46
C ILE A 39 23.96 7.80 10.23
N ILE A 40 25.05 7.75 11.04
CA ILE A 40 25.56 8.93 11.75
C ILE A 40 25.93 10.06 10.78
N LYS A 41 26.62 9.74 9.66
CA LYS A 41 26.91 10.75 8.63
C LYS A 41 25.64 11.36 8.04
N ILE A 42 24.63 10.56 7.75
CA ILE A 42 23.35 11.02 7.21
C ILE A 42 22.65 11.89 8.24
N VAL A 43 22.58 11.47 9.51
CA VAL A 43 21.96 12.25 10.59
C VAL A 43 22.67 13.59 10.79
N ILE A 44 24.02 13.61 10.77
CA ILE A 44 24.79 14.85 10.90
C ILE A 44 24.53 15.77 9.70
N VAL A 45 24.58 15.26 8.47
CA VAL A 45 24.29 16.05 7.26
C VAL A 45 22.86 16.58 7.31
N THR A 46 21.92 15.79 7.75
CA THR A 46 20.50 16.19 7.85
C THR A 46 20.29 17.21 8.96
N ALA A 47 20.97 17.07 10.09
CA ALA A 47 20.93 18.07 11.15
C ALA A 47 21.52 19.42 10.67
N ILE A 48 22.63 19.38 9.94
CA ILE A 48 23.25 20.58 9.34
C ILE A 48 22.30 21.21 8.31
N LEU A 49 21.67 20.41 7.45
CA LEU A 49 20.66 20.87 6.49
C LEU A 49 19.42 21.45 7.20
N GLY A 50 18.95 20.79 8.26
CA GLY A 50 17.82 21.27 9.08
C GLY A 50 18.12 22.62 9.75
N ILE A 51 19.30 22.78 10.35
CA ILE A 51 19.77 24.06 10.92
C ILE A 51 19.90 25.11 9.81
N GLY A 52 20.47 24.73 8.66
CA GLY A 52 20.57 25.61 7.48
C GLY A 52 19.19 26.09 7.00
N CYS A 53 18.21 25.20 6.93
CA CYS A 53 16.82 25.54 6.57
C CYS A 53 16.18 26.49 7.59
N VAL A 54 16.41 26.28 8.87
CA VAL A 54 15.91 27.17 9.93
C VAL A 54 16.53 28.57 9.82
N LEU A 55 17.85 28.63 9.57
CA LEU A 55 18.53 29.91 9.36
C LEU A 55 18.03 30.62 8.09
N LEU A 56 17.89 29.91 6.97
CA LEU A 56 17.30 30.44 5.74
C LEU A 56 15.87 30.94 5.95
N ALA A 57 15.05 30.20 6.69
CA ALA A 57 13.70 30.62 7.05
C ALA A 57 13.69 31.89 7.92
N TYR A 58 14.67 32.05 8.80
CA TYR A 58 14.84 33.27 9.62
C TYR A 58 15.18 34.51 8.78
N PHE A 59 16.06 34.37 7.79
CA PHE A 59 16.47 35.45 6.90
C PHE A 59 15.48 35.72 5.77
N SER A 60 14.41 34.93 5.64
CA SER A 60 13.39 35.10 4.61
C SER A 60 12.51 36.35 4.91
N PRO A 61 12.13 37.16 3.90
CA PRO A 61 11.24 38.28 4.08
C PRO A 61 9.92 37.85 4.71
N ARG A 62 9.58 38.42 5.85
CA ARG A 62 8.32 38.15 6.57
C ARG A 62 7.22 39.06 6.04
N GLY A 63 6.13 38.47 5.53
CA GLY A 63 4.91 39.21 5.28
C GLY A 63 4.33 39.74 6.61
N LYS A 64 3.82 41.00 6.59
CA LYS A 64 3.23 41.65 7.77
C LYS A 64 1.79 41.22 8.06
N GLU A 65 1.27 40.18 7.41
CA GLU A 65 -0.13 39.73 7.53
C GLU A 65 -0.30 38.74 8.68
N ASN A 66 -1.33 38.94 9.49
CA ASN A 66 -1.79 38.03 10.52
C ASN A 66 -3.11 37.37 10.07
N PRO A 67 -3.20 36.02 9.92
CA PRO A 67 -2.17 35.02 10.20
C PRO A 67 -1.02 35.05 9.19
N PRO A 68 0.19 34.61 9.56
CA PRO A 68 1.31 34.63 8.63
C PRO A 68 0.94 33.80 7.40
N ALA A 69 0.97 34.46 6.22
CA ALA A 69 0.77 33.79 4.95
C ALA A 69 1.68 32.56 4.88
N ALA A 70 1.18 31.46 4.33
CA ALA A 70 1.91 30.21 4.21
C ALA A 70 3.31 30.45 3.62
N MET A 71 4.34 30.15 4.40
CA MET A 71 5.71 30.48 4.04
C MET A 71 6.35 29.40 3.17
N TRP A 72 7.26 29.76 2.29
CA TRP A 72 7.97 28.81 1.41
C TRP A 72 8.63 27.63 2.15
N TYR A 73 9.09 27.83 3.39
CA TYR A 73 9.71 26.78 4.18
C TYR A 73 8.70 25.74 4.70
N SER A 74 7.41 25.97 4.55
CA SER A 74 6.37 24.99 4.88
C SER A 74 6.49 23.70 4.06
N VAL A 75 7.09 23.77 2.85
CA VAL A 75 7.31 22.61 1.99
C VAL A 75 8.56 21.79 2.38
N ILE A 76 9.40 22.30 3.28
CA ILE A 76 10.63 21.60 3.69
C ILE A 76 10.35 20.22 4.29
N PRO A 77 9.41 20.03 5.24
CA PRO A 77 9.17 18.73 5.83
C PRO A 77 8.78 17.66 4.80
N PRO A 78 7.78 17.84 3.92
CA PRO A 78 7.45 16.82 2.93
C PRO A 78 8.55 16.59 1.89
N VAL A 79 9.23 17.65 1.44
CA VAL A 79 10.37 17.52 0.51
C VAL A 79 11.53 16.78 1.18
N LEU A 80 11.82 17.08 2.45
CA LEU A 80 12.86 16.39 3.22
C LEU A 80 12.51 14.90 3.42
N ALA A 81 11.24 14.57 3.69
CA ALA A 81 10.79 13.18 3.77
C ALA A 81 11.08 12.42 2.47
N ILE A 82 10.74 13.02 1.32
CA ILE A 82 11.00 12.43 -0.01
C ILE A 82 12.50 12.28 -0.24
N LEU A 83 13.29 13.34 -0.09
CA LEU A 83 14.74 13.32 -0.33
C LEU A 83 15.46 12.30 0.56
N LEU A 84 15.10 12.24 1.85
CA LEU A 84 15.69 11.28 2.77
C LEU A 84 15.25 9.83 2.44
N ALA A 85 14.02 9.62 2.00
CA ALA A 85 13.56 8.32 1.56
C ALA A 85 14.39 7.83 0.36
N PHE A 86 14.67 8.69 -0.62
CA PHE A 86 15.58 8.40 -1.74
C PHE A 86 17.02 8.07 -1.29
N LEU A 87 17.55 8.84 -0.33
CA LEU A 87 18.96 8.70 0.09
C LEU A 87 19.19 7.53 1.04
N THR A 88 18.22 7.26 1.90
CA THR A 88 18.37 6.28 2.99
C THR A 88 17.73 4.94 2.69
N HIS A 89 16.72 4.91 1.83
CA HIS A 89 15.81 3.78 1.61
C HIS A 89 15.11 3.31 2.91
N HIS A 90 14.91 4.24 3.88
CA HIS A 90 14.30 3.96 5.18
C HIS A 90 13.18 4.95 5.49
N VAL A 91 11.93 4.54 5.23
CA VAL A 91 10.74 5.40 5.36
C VAL A 91 10.57 5.94 6.78
N LEU A 92 10.71 5.09 7.81
CA LEU A 92 10.56 5.53 9.20
C LEU A 92 11.56 6.62 9.59
N LEU A 93 12.83 6.46 9.16
CA LEU A 93 13.87 7.45 9.42
C LEU A 93 13.56 8.76 8.69
N SER A 94 13.11 8.68 7.45
CA SER A 94 12.80 9.84 6.59
C SER A 94 11.62 10.64 7.14
N LEU A 95 10.52 9.98 7.48
CA LEU A 95 9.35 10.61 8.10
C LEU A 95 9.68 11.19 9.48
N GLY A 96 10.45 10.45 10.30
CA GLY A 96 10.85 10.89 11.63
C GLY A 96 11.71 12.16 11.59
N ILE A 97 12.72 12.21 10.72
CA ILE A 97 13.59 13.39 10.57
C ILE A 97 12.80 14.57 9.99
N ALA A 98 11.96 14.33 8.98
CA ALA A 98 11.10 15.36 8.41
C ALA A 98 10.15 15.96 9.44
N LEU A 99 9.57 15.12 10.31
CA LEU A 99 8.71 15.56 11.41
C LEU A 99 9.48 16.40 12.43
N ILE A 100 10.72 16.00 12.80
CA ILE A 100 11.58 16.76 13.70
C ILE A 100 11.90 18.14 13.10
N ALA A 101 12.33 18.19 11.84
CA ALA A 101 12.58 19.44 11.13
C ALA A 101 11.33 20.34 11.11
N GLY A 102 10.18 19.74 10.80
CA GLY A 102 8.91 20.44 10.78
C GLY A 102 8.50 21.01 12.15
N GLY A 103 8.68 20.25 13.24
CA GLY A 103 8.42 20.73 14.59
C GLY A 103 9.22 21.98 14.94
N PHE A 104 10.50 22.02 14.58
CA PHE A 104 11.32 23.22 14.77
C PHE A 104 10.90 24.36 13.85
N LEU A 105 10.51 24.09 12.60
CA LEU A 105 10.06 25.13 11.67
C LEU A 105 8.76 25.81 12.12
N THR A 106 7.96 25.22 12.99
CA THR A 106 6.74 25.86 13.52
C THR A 106 7.03 26.97 14.53
N THR A 107 8.21 27.03 15.14
CA THR A 107 8.51 27.93 16.27
C THR A 107 9.83 28.68 16.13
N VAL A 108 10.89 28.00 15.73
CA VAL A 108 12.26 28.57 15.72
C VAL A 108 12.45 29.73 14.73
N PRO A 109 11.84 29.73 13.51
CA PRO A 109 11.99 30.88 12.60
C PRO A 109 11.51 32.22 13.16
N GLN A 110 10.62 32.19 14.17
CA GLN A 110 10.09 33.41 14.80
C GLN A 110 11.06 34.00 15.83
N ALA A 111 11.83 33.14 16.54
CA ALA A 111 12.75 33.56 17.58
C ALA A 111 13.95 32.57 17.69
N PRO A 112 14.86 32.52 16.70
CA PRO A 112 15.90 31.47 16.61
C PRO A 112 16.95 31.52 17.72
N LEU A 113 17.17 32.68 18.34
CA LEU A 113 18.09 32.87 19.46
C LEU A 113 17.45 32.57 20.81
N ASN A 114 16.13 32.34 20.87
CA ASN A 114 15.43 32.02 22.08
C ASN A 114 15.36 30.51 22.29
N ILE A 115 15.93 29.99 23.37
CA ILE A 115 15.93 28.59 23.72
C ILE A 115 14.50 28.04 23.92
N ASP A 116 13.57 28.87 24.37
CA ASP A 116 12.17 28.48 24.54
C ASP A 116 11.51 28.12 23.19
N ALA A 117 11.89 28.78 22.08
CA ALA A 117 11.37 28.45 20.76
C ALA A 117 11.80 27.03 20.32
N TRP A 118 13.01 26.62 20.66
CA TRP A 118 13.50 25.25 20.41
C TRP A 118 12.78 24.22 21.30
N LEU A 119 12.58 24.55 22.57
CA LEU A 119 11.81 23.68 23.47
C LEU A 119 10.34 23.55 23.04
N GLN A 120 9.74 24.65 22.56
CA GLN A 120 8.38 24.61 21.98
C GLN A 120 8.33 23.76 20.70
N GLY A 121 9.36 23.81 19.85
CA GLY A 121 9.47 22.93 18.68
C GLY A 121 9.48 21.45 19.07
N LEU A 122 10.23 21.08 20.11
CA LEU A 122 10.20 19.71 20.65
C LEU A 122 8.84 19.34 21.25
N ARG A 123 8.18 20.26 21.99
CA ARG A 123 6.82 20.04 22.50
C ARG A 123 5.81 19.86 21.37
N ALA A 124 5.95 20.60 20.26
CA ALA A 124 5.10 20.45 19.10
C ALA A 124 5.15 19.04 18.50
N LEU A 125 6.30 18.36 18.52
CA LEU A 125 6.40 16.95 18.10
C LEU A 125 5.53 16.05 18.96
N GLY A 126 5.57 16.24 20.29
CA GLY A 126 4.73 15.51 21.22
C GLY A 126 3.24 15.76 20.99
N THR A 127 2.85 17.01 20.70
CA THR A 127 1.44 17.34 20.38
C THR A 127 0.99 16.70 19.07
N PHE A 128 1.79 16.74 17.99
CA PHE A 128 1.44 16.11 16.73
C PHE A 128 1.24 14.60 16.88
N ALA A 129 2.10 13.93 17.63
CA ALA A 129 1.96 12.50 17.91
C ALA A 129 0.74 12.21 18.82
N ALA A 130 0.54 13.01 19.88
CA ALA A 130 -0.59 12.86 20.78
C ALA A 130 -1.93 13.05 20.06
N ASP A 131 -2.07 14.13 19.28
CA ASP A 131 -3.28 14.42 18.49
C ASP A 131 -3.59 13.28 17.51
N THR A 132 -2.54 12.65 16.96
CA THR A 132 -2.66 11.51 16.06
C THR A 132 -3.22 10.27 16.78
N VAL A 133 -2.66 9.90 17.93
CA VAL A 133 -3.04 8.65 18.65
C VAL A 133 -4.26 8.81 19.52
N THR A 134 -4.69 10.03 19.85
CA THR A 134 -5.93 10.29 20.59
C THR A 134 -7.15 10.44 19.68
N ASN A 135 -6.94 10.55 18.39
CA ASN A 135 -8.03 10.65 17.43
C ASN A 135 -8.79 9.31 17.32
N GLY A 136 -10.11 9.33 17.55
CA GLY A 136 -10.93 8.12 17.59
C GLY A 136 -10.91 7.32 16.28
N THR A 137 -10.95 8.01 15.12
CA THR A 137 -10.89 7.35 13.81
C THR A 137 -9.54 6.66 13.59
N ASN A 138 -8.43 7.34 13.94
CA ASN A 138 -7.09 6.77 13.83
C ASN A 138 -6.93 5.55 14.75
N LEU A 139 -7.50 5.59 15.96
CA LEU A 139 -7.50 4.45 16.89
C LEU A 139 -8.27 3.25 16.31
N LEU A 140 -9.42 3.45 15.68
CA LEU A 140 -10.16 2.37 15.02
C LEU A 140 -9.34 1.73 13.91
N ILE A 141 -8.66 2.53 13.08
CA ILE A 141 -7.80 2.04 12.00
C ILE A 141 -6.60 1.28 12.56
N LEU A 142 -5.91 1.82 13.57
CA LEU A 142 -4.81 1.12 14.22
C LEU A 142 -5.26 -0.19 14.89
N SER A 143 -6.48 -0.21 15.44
CA SER A 143 -7.07 -1.40 16.08
C SER A 143 -7.47 -2.49 15.08
N PHE A 144 -7.77 -2.14 13.82
CA PHE A 144 -8.08 -3.09 12.75
C PHE A 144 -6.86 -3.91 12.31
N ILE A 145 -5.67 -3.30 12.32
CA ILE A 145 -4.45 -3.90 11.73
C ILE A 145 -4.05 -5.22 12.43
N PRO A 146 -3.94 -5.32 13.78
CA PRO A 146 -3.54 -6.56 14.43
C PRO A 146 -4.47 -7.76 14.17
N PRO A 147 -5.81 -7.67 14.29
CA PRO A 147 -6.71 -8.79 14.02
C PRO A 147 -6.55 -9.38 12.62
N ILE A 148 -6.36 -8.55 11.58
CA ILE A 148 -6.21 -9.05 10.22
C ILE A 148 -4.88 -9.82 10.04
N PHE A 149 -3.76 -9.31 10.59
CA PHE A 149 -2.49 -10.02 10.56
C PHE A 149 -2.52 -11.33 11.38
N ILE A 150 -3.20 -11.33 12.53
CA ILE A 150 -3.40 -12.56 13.33
C ILE A 150 -4.22 -13.58 12.55
N MET A 151 -5.32 -13.15 11.90
CA MET A 151 -6.15 -14.01 11.06
C MET A 151 -5.31 -14.69 9.97
N ILE A 152 -4.48 -13.94 9.25
CA ILE A 152 -3.59 -14.44 8.21
C ILE A 152 -2.64 -15.52 8.77
N GLU A 153 -1.99 -15.24 9.91
CA GLU A 153 -1.08 -16.20 10.56
C GLU A 153 -1.78 -17.51 10.96
N ILE A 154 -3.04 -17.43 11.40
CA ILE A 154 -3.85 -18.60 11.75
C ILE A 154 -4.22 -19.40 10.49
N ILE A 155 -4.62 -18.73 9.40
CA ILE A 155 -4.92 -19.36 8.11
C ILE A 155 -3.69 -20.08 7.57
N ILE A 156 -2.51 -19.46 7.65
CA ILE A 156 -1.24 -20.08 7.26
C ILE A 156 -0.96 -21.32 8.12
N ALA A 157 -1.01 -21.19 9.43
CA ALA A 157 -0.69 -22.27 10.38
C ALA A 157 -1.66 -23.45 10.30
N SER A 158 -2.94 -23.20 9.96
CA SER A 158 -3.97 -24.23 9.77
C SER A 158 -3.93 -24.91 8.39
N GLY A 159 -3.01 -24.49 7.51
CA GLY A 159 -2.90 -25.05 6.16
C GLY A 159 -4.02 -24.63 5.21
N GLY A 160 -4.72 -23.52 5.49
CA GLY A 160 -5.85 -23.07 4.69
C GLY A 160 -5.47 -22.80 3.23
N PHE A 161 -4.38 -22.08 2.99
CA PHE A 161 -3.88 -21.80 1.64
C PHE A 161 -3.35 -23.07 0.95
N GLN A 162 -2.74 -24.00 1.70
CA GLN A 162 -2.32 -25.30 1.17
C GLN A 162 -3.52 -26.11 0.64
N GLY A 163 -4.66 -26.05 1.36
CA GLY A 163 -5.90 -26.69 0.92
C GLY A 163 -6.42 -26.14 -0.41
N ILE A 164 -6.33 -24.83 -0.62
CA ILE A 164 -6.71 -24.20 -1.91
C ILE A 164 -5.79 -24.72 -3.03
N ILE A 165 -4.48 -24.76 -2.80
CA ILE A 165 -3.51 -25.27 -3.79
C ILE A 165 -3.78 -26.72 -4.15
N LEU A 166 -4.01 -27.60 -3.16
CA LEU A 166 -4.34 -29.00 -3.41
C LEU A 166 -5.60 -29.17 -4.28
N TRP A 167 -6.54 -28.24 -4.15
CA TRP A 167 -7.72 -28.18 -5.02
C TRP A 167 -7.36 -27.74 -6.44
N LEU A 168 -6.53 -26.70 -6.60
CA LEU A 168 -6.07 -26.19 -7.91
C LEU A 168 -5.19 -27.20 -8.66
N LEU A 169 -4.37 -27.99 -7.95
CA LEU A 169 -3.50 -29.02 -8.57
C LEU A 169 -4.23 -29.99 -9.48
N LYS A 170 -5.52 -30.25 -9.23
CA LYS A 170 -6.35 -31.13 -10.06
C LYS A 170 -6.56 -30.58 -11.47
N TRP A 171 -6.36 -29.29 -11.68
CA TRP A 171 -6.59 -28.59 -12.95
C TRP A 171 -5.30 -28.36 -13.75
N ILE A 172 -4.12 -28.62 -13.16
CA ILE A 172 -2.81 -28.34 -13.76
C ILE A 172 -2.41 -29.53 -14.65
N LYS A 173 -2.27 -29.27 -15.97
CA LYS A 173 -1.90 -30.27 -16.98
C LYS A 173 -0.64 -29.91 -17.76
N ASP A 174 -0.32 -28.63 -17.89
CA ASP A 174 0.80 -28.09 -18.65
C ASP A 174 1.35 -26.80 -18.03
N GLY A 175 2.43 -26.24 -18.58
CA GLY A 175 3.02 -25.01 -18.06
C GLY A 175 2.08 -23.81 -18.09
N ARG A 176 1.12 -23.75 -19.04
CA ARG A 176 0.11 -22.69 -19.09
C ARG A 176 -0.89 -22.80 -17.95
N SER A 177 -1.41 -23.99 -17.71
CA SER A 177 -2.33 -24.23 -16.58
C SER A 177 -1.64 -24.05 -15.24
N ALA A 178 -0.33 -24.34 -15.13
CA ALA A 178 0.47 -24.01 -13.94
C ALA A 178 0.57 -22.49 -13.71
N GLN A 179 0.86 -21.70 -14.75
CA GLN A 179 0.89 -20.24 -14.67
C GLN A 179 -0.49 -19.66 -14.32
N LEU A 180 -1.58 -20.14 -14.94
CA LEU A 180 -2.94 -19.71 -14.61
C LEU A 180 -3.33 -20.07 -13.18
N ALA A 181 -3.00 -21.27 -12.71
CA ALA A 181 -3.25 -21.69 -11.32
C ALA A 181 -2.47 -20.81 -10.33
N THR A 182 -1.22 -20.43 -10.65
CA THR A 182 -0.43 -19.50 -9.86
C THR A 182 -1.12 -18.13 -9.79
N ALA A 183 -1.56 -17.60 -10.94
CA ALA A 183 -2.24 -16.31 -11.02
C ALA A 183 -3.57 -16.32 -10.23
N ILE A 184 -4.38 -17.37 -10.37
CA ILE A 184 -5.65 -17.53 -9.62
C ILE A 184 -5.36 -17.63 -8.13
N MET A 185 -4.36 -18.40 -7.72
CA MET A 185 -3.96 -18.49 -6.32
C MET A 185 -3.52 -17.15 -5.75
N GLY A 186 -2.74 -16.39 -6.51
CA GLY A 186 -2.34 -15.03 -6.13
C GLY A 186 -3.53 -14.10 -5.94
N VAL A 187 -4.52 -14.14 -6.85
CA VAL A 187 -5.76 -13.37 -6.70
C VAL A 187 -6.56 -13.82 -5.47
N LEU A 188 -6.61 -15.11 -5.16
CA LEU A 188 -7.29 -15.62 -3.97
C LEU A 188 -6.58 -15.27 -2.65
N CYS A 189 -5.28 -15.00 -2.69
CA CYS A 189 -4.49 -14.53 -1.55
C CYS A 189 -4.50 -13.00 -1.38
N PHE A 190 -5.57 -12.32 -1.74
CA PHE A 190 -5.73 -10.86 -1.83
C PHE A 190 -5.56 -10.09 -0.51
N ILE A 191 -5.62 -10.76 0.62
CA ILE A 191 -5.68 -10.13 1.95
C ILE A 191 -4.39 -9.40 2.31
N ASP A 192 -3.24 -9.94 1.89
CA ASP A 192 -1.92 -9.42 2.26
C ASP A 192 -0.89 -9.77 1.17
N ASP A 193 -0.14 -8.79 0.73
CA ASP A 193 0.85 -8.92 -0.33
C ASP A 193 2.05 -9.78 0.07
N TYR A 194 2.55 -9.65 1.31
CA TYR A 194 3.67 -10.46 1.81
C TYR A 194 3.26 -11.94 1.96
N ALA A 195 2.06 -12.18 2.50
CA ALA A 195 1.54 -13.54 2.61
C ALA A 195 1.35 -14.15 1.22
N ASN A 196 0.81 -13.38 0.27
CA ASN A 196 0.68 -13.77 -1.13
C ASN A 196 2.04 -14.19 -1.70
N ALA A 197 3.04 -13.29 -1.66
CA ALA A 197 4.35 -13.54 -2.24
C ALA A 197 4.99 -14.83 -1.68
N ILE A 198 5.03 -14.99 -0.35
CA ILE A 198 5.65 -16.16 0.29
C ILE A 198 4.90 -17.44 -0.02
N ILE A 199 3.57 -17.44 0.15
CA ILE A 199 2.77 -18.66 0.04
C ILE A 199 2.70 -19.11 -1.41
N VAL A 200 2.27 -18.22 -2.31
CA VAL A 200 2.09 -18.57 -3.72
C VAL A 200 3.42 -18.93 -4.36
N GLY A 201 4.47 -18.10 -4.13
CA GLY A 201 5.79 -18.34 -4.68
C GLY A 201 6.36 -19.69 -4.25
N SER A 202 6.47 -19.93 -2.94
CA SER A 202 7.09 -21.15 -2.42
C SER A 202 6.32 -22.44 -2.73
N MET A 203 5.00 -22.38 -2.77
CA MET A 203 4.17 -23.56 -3.02
C MET A 203 4.00 -23.87 -4.50
N MET A 204 4.00 -22.85 -5.37
CA MET A 204 3.89 -23.06 -6.81
C MET A 204 5.23 -23.33 -7.49
N GLN A 205 6.36 -22.97 -6.85
CA GLN A 205 7.71 -23.16 -7.40
C GLN A 205 7.99 -24.63 -7.82
N PRO A 206 7.81 -25.67 -6.99
CA PRO A 206 8.06 -27.04 -7.42
C PRO A 206 7.13 -27.51 -8.53
N ILE A 207 5.94 -26.91 -8.64
CA ILE A 207 4.96 -27.21 -9.69
C ILE A 207 5.40 -26.57 -11.00
N THR A 208 5.74 -25.30 -10.98
CA THR A 208 6.22 -24.54 -12.15
C THR A 208 7.52 -25.11 -12.69
N ASP A 209 8.47 -25.52 -11.82
CA ASP A 209 9.72 -26.20 -12.20
C ASP A 209 9.41 -27.54 -12.94
N ARG A 210 8.46 -28.34 -12.43
CA ARG A 210 8.04 -29.58 -13.07
C ARG A 210 7.51 -29.37 -14.49
N PHE A 211 6.80 -28.25 -14.73
CA PHE A 211 6.24 -27.91 -16.04
C PHE A 211 7.15 -27.00 -16.87
N ARG A 212 8.42 -26.83 -16.47
CA ARG A 212 9.45 -26.06 -17.17
C ARG A 212 9.03 -24.60 -17.43
N VAL A 213 8.34 -23.99 -16.47
CA VAL A 213 8.09 -22.54 -16.42
C VAL A 213 9.29 -21.90 -15.73
N SER A 214 9.81 -20.80 -16.26
CA SER A 214 10.96 -20.12 -15.67
C SER A 214 10.65 -19.56 -14.27
N ARG A 215 11.65 -19.51 -13.41
CA ARG A 215 11.51 -18.94 -12.07
C ARG A 215 11.24 -17.45 -12.12
N GLU A 216 11.77 -16.76 -13.13
CA GLU A 216 11.47 -15.35 -13.40
C GLU A 216 9.99 -15.15 -13.73
N LYS A 217 9.38 -16.07 -14.48
CA LYS A 217 7.95 -16.03 -14.79
C LYS A 217 7.10 -16.28 -13.56
N LEU A 218 7.49 -17.25 -12.73
CA LEU A 218 6.84 -17.48 -11.45
C LEU A 218 6.91 -16.23 -10.57
N ALA A 219 8.12 -15.67 -10.38
CA ALA A 219 8.31 -14.47 -9.57
C ALA A 219 7.49 -13.28 -10.09
N PHE A 220 7.41 -13.08 -11.42
CA PHE A 220 6.57 -12.06 -12.04
C PHE A 220 5.07 -12.27 -11.74
N ILE A 221 4.53 -13.49 -11.89
CA ILE A 221 3.11 -13.75 -11.61
C ILE A 221 2.80 -13.51 -10.13
N VAL A 222 3.68 -13.93 -9.25
CA VAL A 222 3.55 -13.73 -7.80
C VAL A 222 3.57 -12.25 -7.45
N ASP A 223 4.52 -11.50 -7.97
CA ASP A 223 4.67 -10.07 -7.72
C ASP A 223 3.49 -9.26 -8.29
N ALA A 224 3.07 -9.56 -9.54
CA ALA A 224 1.93 -8.93 -10.20
C ALA A 224 0.57 -9.23 -9.51
N THR A 225 0.47 -10.29 -8.70
CA THR A 225 -0.72 -10.61 -7.91
C THR A 225 -0.59 -10.24 -6.43
N SER A 226 0.55 -9.73 -6.00
CA SER A 226 0.83 -9.32 -4.62
C SER A 226 0.26 -7.92 -4.34
N ALA A 227 1.05 -6.88 -4.49
CA ALA A 227 0.64 -5.50 -4.25
C ALA A 227 -0.53 -5.03 -5.15
N PRO A 228 -0.58 -5.34 -6.47
CA PRO A 228 -1.71 -4.92 -7.30
C PRO A 228 -3.06 -5.50 -6.87
N VAL A 229 -3.10 -6.74 -6.39
CA VAL A 229 -4.35 -7.36 -5.91
C VAL A 229 -4.73 -6.85 -4.53
N SER A 230 -3.76 -6.78 -3.59
CA SER A 230 -4.02 -6.30 -2.23
C SER A 230 -4.48 -4.85 -2.19
N GLY A 231 -3.97 -3.99 -3.09
CA GLY A 231 -4.39 -2.60 -3.22
C GLY A 231 -5.73 -2.41 -3.95
N LEU A 232 -6.25 -3.40 -4.67
CA LEU A 232 -7.59 -3.38 -5.27
C LEU A 232 -8.64 -4.02 -4.35
N ALA A 233 -8.23 -4.86 -3.42
CA ALA A 233 -9.13 -5.62 -2.58
C ALA A 233 -9.91 -4.69 -1.64
N ILE A 234 -11.23 -4.87 -1.60
CA ILE A 234 -12.14 -4.07 -0.76
C ILE A 234 -11.96 -4.33 0.74
N VAL A 235 -11.26 -5.38 1.11
CA VAL A 235 -10.82 -5.70 2.48
C VAL A 235 -9.45 -6.38 2.40
N SER A 236 -8.43 -5.72 2.90
CA SER A 236 -7.04 -6.21 2.92
C SER A 236 -6.26 -5.48 4.01
N THR A 237 -5.00 -5.86 4.22
CA THR A 237 -4.08 -5.07 5.06
C THR A 237 -3.85 -3.67 4.50
N TRP A 238 -3.99 -3.49 3.19
CA TRP A 238 -3.81 -2.23 2.48
C TRP A 238 -4.97 -1.27 2.66
N ILE A 239 -6.22 -1.77 2.63
CA ILE A 239 -7.41 -0.91 2.75
C ILE A 239 -7.43 -0.12 4.05
N ALA A 240 -7.00 -0.72 5.17
CA ALA A 240 -6.93 -0.01 6.44
C ALA A 240 -5.98 1.19 6.36
N TYR A 241 -4.84 0.99 5.70
CA TYR A 241 -3.84 2.02 5.50
C TYR A 241 -4.35 3.14 4.59
N GLU A 242 -4.86 2.80 3.42
CA GLU A 242 -5.36 3.75 2.41
C GLU A 242 -6.54 4.55 2.96
N VAL A 243 -7.53 3.87 3.55
CA VAL A 243 -8.72 4.49 4.15
C VAL A 243 -8.34 5.41 5.31
N GLY A 244 -7.31 5.04 6.08
CA GLY A 244 -6.77 5.88 7.14
C GLY A 244 -6.24 7.20 6.65
N LEU A 245 -5.43 7.17 5.60
CA LEU A 245 -4.89 8.38 4.98
C LEU A 245 -6.01 9.24 4.35
N PHE A 246 -6.99 8.61 3.71
CA PHE A 246 -8.11 9.32 3.08
C PHE A 246 -9.04 9.96 4.10
N ALA A 247 -9.40 9.26 5.17
CA ALA A 247 -10.24 9.80 6.24
C ALA A 247 -9.62 11.04 6.89
N ASP A 248 -8.31 11.04 7.00
CA ASP A 248 -7.58 12.14 7.59
C ASP A 248 -7.59 13.38 6.68
N VAL A 249 -7.34 13.18 5.37
CA VAL A 249 -7.45 14.24 4.35
C VAL A 249 -8.89 14.74 4.23
N ALA A 250 -9.90 13.84 4.24
CA ALA A 250 -11.31 14.24 4.18
C ALA A 250 -11.69 15.18 5.33
N ARG A 251 -11.26 14.85 6.55
CA ARG A 251 -11.53 15.66 7.74
C ARG A 251 -10.88 17.05 7.63
N GLU A 252 -9.65 17.10 7.14
CA GLU A 252 -8.91 18.34 6.98
C GLU A 252 -9.56 19.29 5.99
N LEU A 253 -9.96 18.76 4.85
CA LEU A 253 -10.52 19.53 3.75
C LEU A 253 -12.03 19.78 3.90
N GLY A 254 -12.66 19.27 4.97
CA GLY A 254 -14.11 19.36 5.17
C GLY A 254 -14.91 18.60 4.11
N ILE A 255 -14.34 17.51 3.56
CA ILE A 255 -15.02 16.66 2.59
C ILE A 255 -16.03 15.78 3.34
N GLU A 256 -17.31 15.89 2.98
CA GLU A 256 -18.40 15.07 3.53
C GLU A 256 -18.40 13.65 2.93
N ARG A 257 -17.28 12.96 3.06
CA ARG A 257 -17.06 11.58 2.60
C ARG A 257 -16.25 10.81 3.62
N THR A 258 -16.57 9.55 3.83
CA THR A 258 -15.72 8.67 4.63
C THR A 258 -14.46 8.27 3.84
N GLY A 259 -13.37 7.94 4.52
CA GLY A 259 -12.17 7.45 3.85
C GLY A 259 -12.43 6.21 3.00
N TYR A 260 -13.37 5.35 3.43
CA TYR A 260 -13.77 4.17 2.67
C TYR A 260 -14.55 4.54 1.40
N SER A 261 -15.42 5.53 1.45
CA SER A 261 -16.12 6.06 0.27
C SER A 261 -15.11 6.64 -0.75
N MET A 262 -14.10 7.39 -0.28
CA MET A 262 -13.04 7.91 -1.13
C MET A 262 -12.21 6.80 -1.79
N PHE A 263 -11.92 5.71 -1.05
CA PHE A 263 -11.29 4.52 -1.64
C PHE A 263 -12.15 3.90 -2.74
N PHE A 264 -13.45 3.79 -2.52
CA PHE A 264 -14.37 3.23 -3.51
C PHE A 264 -14.49 4.09 -4.76
N ASP A 265 -14.47 5.42 -4.60
CA ASP A 265 -14.41 6.36 -5.72
C ASP A 265 -13.09 6.21 -6.50
N ALA A 266 -11.95 6.05 -5.80
CA ALA A 266 -10.64 5.86 -6.40
C ALA A 266 -10.51 4.55 -7.18
N LEU A 267 -11.26 3.48 -6.83
CA LEU A 267 -11.22 2.18 -7.54
C LEU A 267 -11.46 2.31 -9.03
N SER A 268 -12.31 3.27 -9.47
CA SER A 268 -12.58 3.53 -10.88
C SER A 268 -11.34 4.03 -11.64
N PHE A 269 -10.33 4.50 -10.94
CA PHE A 269 -9.10 5.09 -11.48
C PHE A 269 -7.84 4.28 -11.15
N ARG A 270 -7.99 3.02 -10.73
CA ARG A 270 -6.88 2.09 -10.46
C ARG A 270 -6.40 1.44 -11.76
N PHE A 271 -6.02 2.26 -12.73
CA PHE A 271 -5.68 1.79 -14.08
C PHE A 271 -4.47 0.85 -14.09
N TYR A 272 -3.38 1.20 -13.39
CA TYR A 272 -2.19 0.35 -13.41
C TYR A 272 -2.46 -1.04 -12.85
N CYS A 273 -3.09 -1.14 -11.69
CA CYS A 273 -3.38 -2.43 -11.06
C CYS A 273 -4.30 -3.29 -11.92
N LEU A 274 -5.40 -2.71 -12.44
CA LEU A 274 -6.36 -3.42 -13.30
C LEU A 274 -5.73 -3.86 -14.63
N LEU A 275 -4.91 -3.01 -15.24
CA LEU A 275 -4.22 -3.32 -16.48
C LEU A 275 -3.08 -4.32 -16.28
N MET A 276 -2.37 -4.30 -15.15
CA MET A 276 -1.34 -5.28 -14.84
C MET A 276 -1.94 -6.70 -14.70
N LEU A 277 -3.05 -6.83 -14.00
CA LEU A 277 -3.78 -8.11 -13.91
C LEU A 277 -4.28 -8.56 -15.29
N SER A 278 -4.88 -7.65 -16.06
CA SER A 278 -5.35 -7.94 -17.42
C SER A 278 -4.19 -8.38 -18.32
N PHE A 279 -3.07 -7.65 -18.29
CA PHE A 279 -1.86 -7.98 -19.04
C PHE A 279 -1.33 -9.35 -18.64
N MET A 280 -1.22 -9.66 -17.35
CA MET A 280 -0.77 -10.94 -16.84
C MET A 280 -1.63 -12.10 -17.38
N PHE A 281 -2.95 -12.00 -17.31
CA PHE A 281 -3.83 -13.04 -17.82
C PHE A 281 -3.77 -13.15 -19.36
N VAL A 282 -3.79 -12.02 -20.06
CA VAL A 282 -3.76 -12.00 -21.55
C VAL A 282 -2.49 -12.65 -22.08
N HIS A 283 -1.31 -12.32 -21.56
CA HIS A 283 -0.07 -12.88 -22.08
C HIS A 283 0.13 -14.37 -21.70
N ILE A 284 -0.35 -14.82 -20.53
CA ILE A 284 -0.37 -16.25 -20.18
C ILE A 284 -1.30 -17.01 -21.14
N ILE A 285 -2.52 -16.49 -21.38
CA ILE A 285 -3.49 -17.10 -22.28
C ILE A 285 -2.97 -17.12 -23.71
N ALA A 286 -2.36 -16.06 -24.17
CA ALA A 286 -1.78 -15.97 -25.51
C ALA A 286 -0.48 -16.79 -25.69
N LYS A 287 0.14 -17.27 -24.60
CA LYS A 287 1.48 -17.93 -24.59
C LYS A 287 2.54 -17.04 -25.25
N ARG A 288 2.58 -15.75 -24.91
CA ARG A 288 3.37 -14.73 -25.59
C ARG A 288 4.22 -13.95 -24.60
N ASP A 289 5.50 -14.23 -24.61
CA ASP A 289 6.50 -13.48 -23.87
C ASP A 289 7.37 -12.65 -24.81
N PHE A 290 7.82 -11.50 -24.35
CA PHE A 290 8.73 -10.62 -25.09
C PHE A 290 9.90 -10.18 -24.20
N GLY A 291 10.91 -9.57 -24.81
CA GLY A 291 12.10 -9.09 -24.12
C GLY A 291 12.84 -10.20 -23.33
N PRO A 292 13.45 -9.84 -22.20
CA PRO A 292 14.22 -10.79 -21.38
C PRO A 292 13.39 -11.97 -20.87
N MET A 293 12.11 -11.80 -20.59
CA MET A 293 11.22 -12.88 -20.13
C MET A 293 11.09 -14.00 -21.19
N LYS A 294 11.00 -13.63 -22.49
CA LYS A 294 10.96 -14.62 -23.58
C LYS A 294 12.22 -15.49 -23.59
N THR A 295 13.37 -14.90 -23.27
CA THR A 295 14.63 -15.65 -23.21
C THR A 295 14.64 -16.59 -22.00
N ALA A 296 14.20 -16.13 -20.83
CA ALA A 296 14.09 -16.95 -19.63
C ALA A 296 13.17 -18.17 -19.84
N GLU A 297 11.97 -17.96 -20.43
CA GLU A 297 11.03 -19.04 -20.73
C GLU A 297 11.61 -20.06 -21.76
N LYS A 298 12.33 -19.58 -22.79
CA LYS A 298 13.00 -20.48 -23.74
C LYS A 298 14.08 -21.35 -23.07
N LEU A 299 14.88 -20.76 -22.19
CA LEU A 299 15.94 -21.48 -21.45
C LEU A 299 15.33 -22.54 -20.51
N ALA A 300 14.28 -22.19 -19.78
CA ALA A 300 13.57 -23.12 -18.91
C ALA A 300 12.93 -24.29 -19.71
N ALA A 301 12.30 -24.00 -20.85
CA ALA A 301 11.72 -25.01 -21.73
C ALA A 301 12.76 -25.98 -22.30
N ALA A 302 13.99 -25.50 -22.58
CA ALA A 302 15.09 -26.32 -23.07
C ALA A 302 15.70 -27.24 -22.01
N GLY A 303 15.38 -27.06 -20.73
CA GLY A 303 15.87 -27.91 -19.63
C GLY A 303 17.37 -27.77 -19.40
N ASN A 304 17.92 -26.56 -19.42
CA ASN A 304 19.36 -26.31 -19.35
C ASN A 304 19.88 -26.51 -17.90
N PRO A 305 20.71 -27.57 -17.62
CA PRO A 305 21.14 -27.92 -16.25
C PRO A 305 22.16 -26.95 -15.64
N ALA A 306 22.65 -25.98 -16.39
CA ALA A 306 23.69 -25.07 -15.92
C ALA A 306 23.20 -24.08 -14.83
N GLU A 307 21.90 -23.83 -14.74
CA GLU A 307 21.29 -22.93 -13.77
C GLU A 307 20.95 -23.62 -12.43
N GLU A 308 20.67 -24.94 -12.43
CA GLU A 308 20.39 -25.69 -11.20
C GLU A 308 21.59 -25.79 -10.24
N ARG A 309 22.82 -25.62 -10.72
CA ARG A 309 24.03 -25.81 -9.90
C ARG A 309 24.55 -24.55 -9.21
N GLN A 310 24.19 -23.35 -9.67
CA GLN A 310 24.64 -22.09 -9.04
C GLN A 310 23.74 -21.64 -7.88
N ASP A 311 22.45 -21.98 -7.90
CA ASP A 311 21.48 -21.49 -6.93
C ASP A 311 21.46 -22.23 -5.58
N ASN A 312 22.05 -23.43 -5.49
CA ASN A 312 22.08 -24.19 -4.23
C ASN A 312 23.01 -23.60 -3.15
N LYS A 313 23.77 -22.54 -3.44
CA LYS A 313 24.70 -21.93 -2.47
C LYS A 313 24.20 -20.64 -1.80
N SER A 314 23.14 -19.99 -2.28
CA SER A 314 22.68 -18.70 -1.76
C SER A 314 21.34 -18.75 -0.99
N VAL A 315 20.64 -19.89 -0.95
CA VAL A 315 19.27 -19.98 -0.38
C VAL A 315 19.27 -20.41 1.11
N ASP A 316 20.41 -20.58 1.75
CA ASP A 316 20.51 -21.12 3.13
C ASP A 316 20.11 -20.12 4.26
N VAL A 317 19.73 -18.88 3.96
CA VAL A 317 19.56 -17.84 5.00
C VAL A 317 18.11 -17.50 5.36
N ALA A 318 17.13 -17.75 4.48
CA ALA A 318 15.74 -17.33 4.74
C ALA A 318 14.69 -18.45 4.82
N GLY A 319 15.03 -19.68 4.47
CA GLY A 319 14.05 -20.75 4.24
C GLY A 319 13.94 -21.82 5.33
N LYS A 320 14.83 -21.85 6.33
CA LYS A 320 14.86 -22.96 7.31
C LYS A 320 13.72 -22.93 8.33
N ASP A 321 13.12 -21.78 8.59
CA ASP A 321 12.06 -21.68 9.61
C ASP A 321 10.65 -21.95 9.08
N THR A 322 10.44 -21.97 7.76
CA THR A 322 9.11 -22.18 7.17
C THR A 322 8.95 -23.48 6.37
N ALA A 323 10.04 -24.05 5.87
CA ALA A 323 10.01 -25.31 5.08
C ALA A 323 9.88 -26.60 5.94
N GLY A 324 10.00 -26.51 7.26
CA GLY A 324 10.02 -27.66 8.19
C GLY A 324 8.67 -28.08 8.75
N GLN A 325 7.61 -27.32 8.59
CA GLN A 325 6.28 -27.69 9.08
C GLN A 325 5.44 -28.28 7.94
N ARG A 326 5.57 -29.59 7.72
CA ARG A 326 4.50 -30.39 7.13
C ARG A 326 3.31 -30.36 8.11
N GLY A 327 2.52 -29.27 8.03
CA GLY A 327 1.25 -29.18 8.74
C GLY A 327 0.30 -30.28 8.25
N PRO A 328 -0.76 -30.57 9.02
CA PRO A 328 -1.79 -31.52 8.61
C PRO A 328 -2.32 -31.16 7.23
N ALA A 329 -2.74 -32.18 6.45
CA ALA A 329 -3.27 -31.99 5.10
C ALA A 329 -4.24 -30.82 5.07
N GLY A 330 -3.81 -29.70 4.47
CA GLY A 330 -4.51 -28.41 4.55
C GLY A 330 -5.90 -28.51 3.93
N ARG A 331 -6.90 -27.92 4.59
CA ARG A 331 -8.26 -27.84 4.06
C ARG A 331 -8.55 -26.41 3.61
N ALA A 332 -9.01 -26.26 2.37
CA ALA A 332 -9.36 -24.95 1.81
C ALA A 332 -10.38 -24.17 2.68
N VAL A 333 -11.23 -24.88 3.41
CA VAL A 333 -12.20 -24.33 4.38
C VAL A 333 -11.54 -23.39 5.40
N ASN A 334 -10.30 -23.72 5.85
CA ASN A 334 -9.56 -22.94 6.83
C ASN A 334 -9.13 -21.54 6.30
N ALA A 335 -9.17 -21.32 4.99
CA ALA A 335 -8.96 -20.03 4.37
C ALA A 335 -10.27 -19.43 3.84
N LEU A 336 -11.06 -20.19 3.08
CA LEU A 336 -12.25 -19.67 2.39
C LEU A 336 -13.34 -19.19 3.37
N VAL A 337 -13.52 -19.88 4.51
CA VAL A 337 -14.54 -19.49 5.50
C VAL A 337 -14.16 -18.20 6.23
N PRO A 338 -12.94 -18.04 6.79
CA PRO A 338 -12.56 -16.77 7.41
C PRO A 338 -12.55 -15.59 6.43
N LEU A 339 -11.98 -15.77 5.23
CA LEU A 339 -11.90 -14.72 4.21
C LEU A 339 -13.29 -14.35 3.67
N GLY A 340 -14.10 -15.34 3.33
CA GLY A 340 -15.47 -15.13 2.88
C GLY A 340 -16.35 -14.50 3.97
N GLY A 341 -16.23 -14.97 5.20
CA GLY A 341 -16.94 -14.44 6.36
C GLY A 341 -16.60 -12.99 6.64
N LEU A 342 -15.31 -12.63 6.58
CA LEU A 342 -14.84 -11.26 6.72
C LEU A 342 -15.44 -10.33 5.66
N ILE A 343 -15.42 -10.73 4.37
CA ILE A 343 -15.98 -9.95 3.27
C ILE A 343 -17.49 -9.80 3.42
N ILE A 344 -18.20 -10.91 3.67
CA ILE A 344 -19.66 -10.89 3.82
C ILE A 344 -20.06 -10.01 5.00
N PHE A 345 -19.38 -10.13 6.14
CA PHE A 345 -19.65 -9.31 7.32
C PHE A 345 -19.43 -7.82 7.01
N HIS A 346 -18.30 -7.50 6.36
CA HIS A 346 -17.97 -6.11 6.03
C HIS A 346 -18.98 -5.49 5.06
N LEU A 347 -19.27 -6.16 3.93
CA LEU A 347 -20.25 -5.67 2.96
C LEU A 347 -21.66 -5.57 3.54
N SER A 348 -22.08 -6.55 4.35
CA SER A 348 -23.37 -6.51 5.03
C SER A 348 -23.44 -5.36 6.03
N GLY A 349 -22.37 -5.11 6.77
CA GLY A 349 -22.27 -3.99 7.70
C GLY A 349 -22.40 -2.64 7.00
N LEU A 350 -21.64 -2.43 5.91
CA LEU A 350 -21.74 -1.22 5.08
C LEU A 350 -23.12 -1.05 4.46
N TRP A 351 -23.74 -2.16 4.03
CA TRP A 351 -25.07 -2.15 3.45
C TRP A 351 -26.14 -1.74 4.46
N ILE A 352 -26.03 -2.20 5.70
CA ILE A 352 -26.97 -1.82 6.78
C ILE A 352 -26.75 -0.36 7.19
N ASP A 353 -25.50 0.03 7.46
CA ASP A 353 -25.12 1.37 7.94
C ASP A 353 -25.41 2.46 6.88
N GLY A 354 -25.21 2.14 5.60
CA GLY A 354 -25.49 3.05 4.47
C GLY A 354 -26.92 3.06 3.97
N ASN A 355 -27.88 2.57 4.77
CA ASN A 355 -29.31 2.51 4.42
C ASN A 355 -29.62 1.72 3.14
N GLY A 356 -28.80 0.71 2.81
CA GLY A 356 -28.99 -0.16 1.65
C GLY A 356 -30.36 -0.81 1.54
N PRO A 357 -30.98 -1.35 2.64
CA PRO A 357 -32.32 -1.91 2.59
C PRO A 357 -33.38 -0.92 2.13
N VAL A 358 -33.26 0.35 2.50
CA VAL A 358 -34.21 1.41 2.09
C VAL A 358 -34.01 1.72 0.62
N LYS A 359 -32.78 1.97 0.18
CA LYS A 359 -32.44 2.25 -1.21
C LYS A 359 -32.79 1.10 -2.17
N LEU A 360 -32.73 -0.15 -1.69
CA LEU A 360 -33.15 -1.32 -2.47
C LEU A 360 -34.69 -1.31 -2.70
N ARG A 361 -35.49 -0.90 -1.70
CA ARG A 361 -36.94 -0.75 -1.82
C ARG A 361 -37.34 0.41 -2.73
N GLU A 362 -36.51 1.44 -2.82
CA GLU A 362 -36.70 2.61 -3.70
C GLU A 362 -36.32 2.33 -5.17
N GLY A 363 -35.98 1.08 -5.53
CA GLY A 363 -35.68 0.67 -6.91
C GLY A 363 -34.18 0.49 -7.19
N GLY A 364 -33.34 0.50 -6.16
CA GLY A 364 -31.91 0.17 -6.29
C GLY A 364 -31.68 -1.30 -6.70
N SER A 365 -30.55 -1.61 -7.29
CA SER A 365 -30.17 -2.97 -7.69
C SER A 365 -28.84 -3.37 -7.07
N LEU A 366 -28.80 -4.54 -6.43
CA LEU A 366 -27.58 -5.13 -5.87
C LEU A 366 -26.46 -5.39 -6.91
N LEU A 367 -26.82 -5.42 -8.20
CA LEU A 367 -25.87 -5.58 -9.30
C LEU A 367 -25.36 -4.23 -9.84
N SER A 368 -25.91 -3.10 -9.38
CA SER A 368 -25.55 -1.76 -9.85
C SER A 368 -24.35 -1.21 -9.05
N TRP A 369 -23.31 -0.82 -9.77
CA TRP A 369 -22.17 -0.09 -9.19
C TRP A 369 -22.61 1.24 -8.54
N ILE A 370 -23.55 1.97 -9.17
CA ILE A 370 -24.08 3.24 -8.67
C ILE A 370 -24.76 3.04 -7.33
N TYR A 371 -25.56 1.98 -7.20
CA TYR A 371 -26.23 1.62 -5.94
C TYR A 371 -25.22 1.40 -4.79
N TRP A 372 -24.19 0.58 -5.03
CA TRP A 372 -23.16 0.32 -4.00
C TRP A 372 -22.35 1.56 -3.65
N ARG A 373 -22.02 2.39 -4.65
CA ARG A 373 -21.33 3.66 -4.42
C ARG A 373 -22.15 4.58 -3.51
N GLU A 374 -23.44 4.70 -3.72
CA GLU A 374 -24.33 5.50 -2.88
C GLU A 374 -24.49 4.92 -1.47
N VAL A 375 -24.67 3.61 -1.34
CA VAL A 375 -24.75 2.93 -0.04
C VAL A 375 -23.48 3.16 0.75
N ILE A 376 -22.31 2.93 0.16
CA ILE A 376 -21.01 3.09 0.83
C ILE A 376 -20.74 4.57 1.19
N SER A 377 -21.16 5.51 0.33
CA SER A 377 -21.04 6.95 0.63
C SER A 377 -21.84 7.37 1.86
N ASN A 378 -22.95 6.69 2.13
CA ASN A 378 -23.80 6.97 3.29
C ASN A 378 -23.41 6.18 4.55
N ALA A 379 -22.45 5.28 4.46
CA ALA A 379 -21.98 4.50 5.61
C ALA A 379 -21.07 5.36 6.51
N GLU A 380 -21.59 5.85 7.63
CA GLU A 380 -20.89 6.75 8.55
C GLU A 380 -19.87 6.00 9.42
N ASN A 381 -20.18 4.73 9.79
CA ASN A 381 -19.37 3.92 10.70
C ASN A 381 -18.45 2.93 9.99
N SER A 382 -18.02 3.23 8.74
CA SER A 382 -17.25 2.32 7.90
C SER A 382 -15.96 1.78 8.57
N HIS A 383 -15.25 2.60 9.36
CA HIS A 383 -14.03 2.21 10.10
C HIS A 383 -14.33 1.21 11.23
N LEU A 384 -15.45 1.40 11.94
CA LEU A 384 -15.88 0.49 13.01
C LEU A 384 -16.34 -0.86 12.42
N ILE A 385 -17.06 -0.83 11.31
CA ILE A 385 -17.49 -2.02 10.59
C ILE A 385 -16.27 -2.81 10.09
N LEU A 386 -15.25 -2.11 9.60
CA LEU A 386 -14.00 -2.72 9.15
C LEU A 386 -13.28 -3.45 10.31
N LEU A 387 -13.18 -2.82 11.49
CA LEU A 387 -12.63 -3.43 12.69
C LEU A 387 -13.41 -4.69 13.11
N TYR A 388 -14.75 -4.60 13.15
CA TYR A 388 -15.58 -5.75 13.52
C TYR A 388 -15.48 -6.90 12.50
N ALA A 389 -15.38 -6.59 11.22
CA ALA A 389 -15.17 -7.59 10.18
C ALA A 389 -13.81 -8.31 10.35
N ALA A 390 -12.75 -7.58 10.67
CA ALA A 390 -11.43 -8.18 10.93
C ALA A 390 -11.44 -9.09 12.16
N VAL A 391 -12.05 -8.65 13.26
CA VAL A 391 -12.21 -9.46 14.47
C VAL A 391 -13.07 -10.69 14.19
N PHE A 392 -14.17 -10.54 13.46
CA PHE A 392 -15.04 -11.67 13.05
C PHE A 392 -14.28 -12.68 12.19
N GLY A 393 -13.54 -12.22 11.18
CA GLY A 393 -12.68 -13.08 10.35
C GLY A 393 -11.61 -13.82 11.16
N MET A 394 -10.97 -13.13 12.12
CA MET A 394 -10.00 -13.73 13.04
C MET A 394 -10.64 -14.82 13.91
N VAL A 395 -11.83 -14.58 14.45
CA VAL A 395 -12.57 -15.57 15.25
C VAL A 395 -12.94 -16.78 14.38
N LEU A 396 -13.42 -16.58 13.16
CA LEU A 396 -13.69 -17.66 12.22
C LEU A 396 -12.43 -18.47 11.89
N ALA A 397 -11.29 -17.78 11.70
CA ALA A 397 -10.01 -18.47 11.46
C ALA A 397 -9.60 -19.33 12.66
N LEU A 398 -9.78 -18.85 13.89
CA LEU A 398 -9.56 -19.63 15.12
C LEU A 398 -10.48 -20.87 15.17
N ILE A 399 -11.76 -20.69 14.94
CA ILE A 399 -12.74 -21.77 14.93
C ILE A 399 -12.36 -22.81 13.86
N CYS A 400 -12.14 -22.40 12.62
CA CYS A 400 -11.73 -23.31 11.54
C CYS A 400 -10.39 -23.99 11.83
N GLY A 401 -9.42 -23.24 12.37
CA GLY A 401 -8.10 -23.76 12.72
C GLY A 401 -8.15 -24.83 13.83
N LEU A 402 -9.01 -24.65 14.83
CA LEU A 402 -9.22 -25.62 15.90
C LEU A 402 -9.96 -26.86 15.43
N PHE A 403 -11.06 -26.69 14.68
CA PHE A 403 -11.91 -27.83 14.27
C PHE A 403 -11.39 -28.59 13.05
N PHE A 404 -10.77 -27.90 12.09
CA PHE A 404 -10.32 -28.51 10.83
C PHE A 404 -8.82 -28.45 10.60
N GLY A 405 -8.08 -27.58 11.32
CA GLY A 405 -6.64 -27.37 11.15
C GLY A 405 -5.78 -28.03 12.22
N SER A 406 -6.39 -28.67 13.23
CA SER A 406 -5.67 -29.34 14.35
C SER A 406 -4.68 -28.40 15.07
N LEU A 407 -5.03 -27.10 15.19
CA LEU A 407 -4.18 -26.14 15.90
C LEU A 407 -4.22 -26.38 17.42
N CYS A 408 -3.04 -26.35 18.04
CA CYS A 408 -2.90 -26.40 19.49
C CYS A 408 -2.58 -25.00 20.06
N PHE A 409 -2.83 -24.83 21.37
CA PHE A 409 -2.64 -23.53 22.03
C PHE A 409 -1.26 -22.87 21.82
N PRO A 410 -0.11 -23.58 21.88
CA PRO A 410 1.19 -22.99 21.60
C PRO A 410 1.32 -22.42 20.18
N VAL A 411 0.71 -23.09 19.18
CA VAL A 411 0.71 -22.60 17.78
C VAL A 411 -0.14 -21.35 17.66
N ILE A 412 -1.34 -21.32 18.27
CA ILE A 412 -2.22 -20.17 18.31
C ILE A 412 -1.50 -18.98 18.94
N TYR A 413 -0.88 -19.16 20.12
CA TYR A 413 -0.10 -18.11 20.78
C TYR A 413 1.02 -17.58 19.88
N SER A 414 1.72 -18.47 19.18
CA SER A 414 2.75 -18.09 18.20
C SER A 414 2.17 -17.26 17.03
N CYS A 415 0.97 -17.60 16.53
CA CYS A 415 0.28 -16.81 15.50
C CYS A 415 -0.06 -15.41 16.00
N PHE A 416 -0.59 -15.27 17.21
CA PHE A 416 -0.85 -13.97 17.84
C PHE A 416 0.42 -13.12 17.93
N LYS A 417 1.51 -13.70 18.45
CA LYS A 417 2.80 -13.01 18.57
C LYS A 417 3.34 -12.55 17.22
N ARG A 418 3.30 -13.41 16.20
CA ARG A 418 3.75 -13.06 14.84
C ARG A 418 2.84 -12.01 14.19
N GLY A 419 1.52 -12.17 14.29
CA GLY A 419 0.55 -11.21 13.75
C GLY A 419 0.72 -9.81 14.34
N ILE A 420 0.83 -9.71 15.66
CA ILE A 420 1.12 -8.43 16.33
C ILE A 420 2.46 -7.84 15.86
N LYS A 421 3.52 -8.66 15.79
CA LYS A 421 4.83 -8.20 15.33
C LYS A 421 4.79 -7.64 13.91
N ARG A 422 4.03 -8.27 12.99
CA ARG A 422 3.84 -7.77 11.62
C ARG A 422 3.03 -6.48 11.58
N ALA A 423 2.07 -6.30 12.48
CA ALA A 423 1.24 -5.10 12.57
C ALA A 423 2.01 -3.84 13.01
N ILE A 424 3.14 -3.99 13.73
CA ILE A 424 3.89 -2.86 14.31
C ILE A 424 4.38 -1.89 13.24
N LEU A 425 5.03 -2.37 12.18
CA LEU A 425 5.65 -1.52 11.17
C LEU A 425 4.62 -0.65 10.42
N PRO A 426 3.53 -1.22 9.84
CA PRO A 426 2.48 -0.43 9.20
C PRO A 426 1.86 0.60 10.14
N SER A 427 1.54 0.21 11.37
CA SER A 427 0.98 1.12 12.37
C SER A 427 1.91 2.30 12.68
N PHE A 428 3.22 2.04 12.75
CA PHE A 428 4.20 3.09 13.01
C PHE A 428 4.36 4.06 11.84
N ILE A 429 4.33 3.57 10.60
CA ILE A 429 4.35 4.41 9.39
C ILE A 429 3.12 5.31 9.36
N LEU A 430 1.93 4.80 9.67
CA LEU A 430 0.69 5.58 9.75
C LEU A 430 0.79 6.71 10.80
N VAL A 431 1.23 6.39 12.00
CA VAL A 431 1.37 7.40 13.07
C VAL A 431 2.33 8.51 12.66
N LEU A 432 3.47 8.17 12.05
CA LEU A 432 4.42 9.18 11.56
C LEU A 432 3.86 10.01 10.39
N ALA A 433 3.14 9.37 9.46
CA ALA A 433 2.51 10.04 8.33
C ALA A 433 1.45 11.06 8.78
N TRP A 434 0.57 10.65 9.68
CA TRP A 434 -0.45 11.52 10.26
C TRP A 434 0.17 12.66 11.10
N SER A 435 1.23 12.37 11.85
CA SER A 435 1.96 13.40 12.60
C SER A 435 2.63 14.41 11.67
N LEU A 436 3.25 13.94 10.57
CA LEU A 436 3.84 14.82 9.56
C LEU A 436 2.78 15.69 8.88
N LYS A 437 1.61 15.12 8.56
CA LYS A 437 0.48 15.88 8.03
C LYS A 437 0.03 16.98 9.00
N ASN A 438 -0.15 16.68 10.30
CA ASN A 438 -0.49 17.68 11.33
C ASN A 438 0.54 18.81 11.38
N CYS A 439 1.82 18.46 11.21
CA CYS A 439 2.90 19.42 11.11
C CYS A 439 2.78 20.30 9.84
N CYS A 440 2.55 19.69 8.66
CA CYS A 440 2.38 20.40 7.39
C CYS A 440 1.19 21.37 7.42
N ASN A 441 0.09 20.96 8.06
CA ASN A 441 -1.09 21.82 8.24
C ASN A 441 -0.79 23.03 9.09
N ARG A 442 -0.08 22.83 10.21
CA ARG A 442 0.32 23.93 11.08
C ARG A 442 1.27 24.91 10.41
N LEU A 443 2.06 24.45 9.44
CA LEU A 443 2.96 25.27 8.62
C LEU A 443 2.26 25.95 7.41
N GLY A 444 1.01 25.56 7.07
CA GLY A 444 0.29 26.05 5.91
C GLY A 444 0.84 25.52 4.57
N THR A 445 1.41 24.31 4.56
CA THR A 445 2.02 23.70 3.36
C THR A 445 1.03 23.59 2.20
N GLY A 446 -0.21 23.15 2.48
CA GLY A 446 -1.26 23.02 1.47
C GLY A 446 -1.62 24.36 0.83
N GLU A 447 -1.80 25.41 1.63
CA GLU A 447 -2.09 26.77 1.14
C GLU A 447 -0.96 27.33 0.29
N PHE A 448 0.29 27.17 0.73
CA PHE A 448 1.46 27.62 -0.02
C PHE A 448 1.56 26.94 -1.39
N LEU A 449 1.43 25.62 -1.42
CA LEU A 449 1.49 24.86 -2.68
C LEU A 449 0.33 25.20 -3.60
N THR A 450 -0.88 25.35 -3.05
CA THR A 450 -2.06 25.76 -3.83
C THR A 450 -1.85 27.11 -4.48
N ASN A 451 -1.36 28.12 -3.72
CA ASN A 451 -1.14 29.47 -4.24
C ASN A 451 -0.08 29.54 -5.37
N ILE A 452 0.91 28.61 -5.34
CA ILE A 452 1.93 28.57 -6.40
C ILE A 452 1.46 27.77 -7.61
N LEU A 453 0.71 26.68 -7.41
CA LEU A 453 0.42 25.68 -8.45
C LEU A 453 -0.93 25.93 -9.14
N ALA A 454 -1.92 26.52 -8.44
CA ALA A 454 -3.27 26.68 -8.97
C ALA A 454 -3.34 27.42 -10.31
N ASP A 455 -2.49 28.44 -10.49
CA ASP A 455 -2.42 29.22 -11.74
C ASP A 455 -1.45 28.65 -12.78
N ARG A 456 -0.69 27.61 -12.45
CA ARG A 456 0.39 27.08 -13.30
C ARG A 456 0.12 25.66 -13.84
N ILE A 457 -0.71 24.90 -13.17
CA ILE A 457 -1.03 23.51 -13.55
C ILE A 457 -2.52 23.40 -13.81
N SER A 458 -2.90 22.96 -14.99
CA SER A 458 -4.31 22.67 -15.29
C SER A 458 -4.81 21.45 -14.52
N PRO A 459 -6.08 21.44 -14.06
CA PRO A 459 -6.68 20.28 -13.37
C PRO A 459 -6.47 18.97 -14.13
N GLY A 460 -6.61 18.98 -15.46
CA GLY A 460 -6.44 17.80 -16.31
C GLY A 460 -5.01 17.26 -16.41
N MET A 461 -3.99 18.07 -16.11
CA MET A 461 -2.58 17.62 -16.15
C MET A 461 -2.07 17.13 -14.79
N PHE A 462 -2.72 17.53 -13.70
CA PHE A 462 -2.23 17.23 -12.35
C PHE A 462 -2.21 15.72 -12.02
N PRO A 463 -3.30 14.94 -12.23
CA PRO A 463 -3.28 13.51 -11.91
C PRO A 463 -2.27 12.69 -12.74
N PRO A 464 -2.12 12.88 -14.08
CA PRO A 464 -1.07 12.21 -14.85
C PRO A 464 0.35 12.50 -14.34
N ILE A 465 0.65 13.76 -14.01
CA ILE A 465 1.94 14.15 -13.43
C ILE A 465 2.13 13.47 -12.07
N LEU A 466 1.09 13.46 -11.24
CA LEU A 466 1.13 12.86 -9.92
C LEU A 466 1.38 11.35 -9.97
N PHE A 467 0.82 10.63 -10.96
CA PHE A 467 1.13 9.21 -11.22
C PHE A 467 2.63 9.02 -11.49
N VAL A 468 3.24 9.84 -12.34
CA VAL A 468 4.68 9.75 -12.66
C VAL A 468 5.55 10.08 -11.44
N VAL A 469 5.18 11.11 -10.67
CA VAL A 469 5.89 11.49 -9.43
C VAL A 469 5.82 10.38 -8.41
N ALA A 470 4.64 9.83 -8.13
CA ALA A 470 4.44 8.71 -7.21
C ALA A 470 5.24 7.49 -7.65
N SER A 471 5.22 7.17 -8.95
CA SER A 471 5.99 6.08 -9.55
C SER A 471 7.49 6.22 -9.32
N THR A 472 8.02 7.43 -9.54
CA THR A 472 9.44 7.72 -9.39
C THR A 472 9.88 7.63 -7.93
N ILE A 473 9.09 8.20 -7.01
CA ILE A 473 9.38 8.16 -5.57
C ILE A 473 9.36 6.71 -5.08
N SER A 474 8.33 5.95 -5.42
CA SER A 474 8.18 4.58 -4.97
C SER A 474 9.26 3.66 -5.54
N PHE A 475 9.62 3.80 -6.83
CA PHE A 475 10.72 3.06 -7.45
C PHE A 475 12.05 3.29 -6.73
N ALA A 476 12.35 4.55 -6.41
CA ALA A 476 13.61 4.91 -5.78
C ALA A 476 13.66 4.59 -4.28
N THR A 477 12.53 4.58 -3.60
CA THR A 477 12.44 4.27 -2.16
C THR A 477 12.19 2.78 -1.88
N GLY A 478 11.65 2.06 -2.87
CA GLY A 478 11.27 0.65 -2.74
C GLY A 478 10.09 0.44 -1.78
N THR A 479 9.17 1.41 -1.70
CA THR A 479 8.01 1.28 -0.80
C THR A 479 6.81 2.07 -1.29
N SER A 480 5.71 1.36 -1.54
CA SER A 480 4.42 1.96 -1.85
C SER A 480 3.81 2.67 -0.64
N TRP A 481 3.85 2.07 0.54
CA TRP A 481 3.27 2.64 1.76
C TRP A 481 3.92 3.97 2.15
N GLY A 482 5.25 4.05 2.10
CA GLY A 482 5.98 5.30 2.35
C GLY A 482 5.65 6.40 1.35
N THR A 483 5.49 6.04 0.09
CA THR A 483 5.12 6.98 -0.98
C THR A 483 3.71 7.52 -0.77
N MET A 484 2.73 6.65 -0.46
CA MET A 484 1.36 7.06 -0.14
C MET A 484 1.31 7.95 1.10
N ALA A 485 2.06 7.60 2.17
CA ALA A 485 2.14 8.35 3.41
C ALA A 485 2.57 9.81 3.21
N ILE A 486 3.45 10.04 2.24
CA ILE A 486 3.98 11.38 1.94
C ILE A 486 3.07 12.12 0.95
N LEU A 487 2.66 11.44 -0.13
CA LEU A 487 1.96 12.11 -1.24
C LEU A 487 0.48 12.36 -0.97
N ILE A 488 -0.23 11.45 -0.32
CA ILE A 488 -1.67 11.64 -0.09
C ILE A 488 -1.94 12.92 0.71
N PRO A 489 -1.31 13.15 1.89
CA PRO A 489 -1.57 14.37 2.65
C PRO A 489 -1.02 15.65 2.00
N THR A 490 -0.11 15.55 1.05
CA THR A 490 0.51 16.73 0.40
C THR A 490 -0.10 17.07 -0.95
N ALA A 491 -0.42 16.07 -1.77
CA ALA A 491 -0.89 16.27 -3.14
C ALA A 491 -2.41 16.35 -3.25
N ILE A 492 -3.17 15.65 -2.40
CA ILE A 492 -4.62 15.66 -2.49
C ILE A 492 -5.24 17.02 -2.12
N PRO A 493 -4.74 17.77 -1.12
CA PRO A 493 -5.18 19.17 -0.92
C PRO A 493 -5.00 20.07 -2.15
N ILE A 494 -3.94 19.87 -2.94
CA ILE A 494 -3.73 20.59 -4.20
C ILE A 494 -4.79 20.19 -5.22
N ALA A 495 -5.03 18.89 -5.40
CA ALA A 495 -6.07 18.40 -6.32
C ALA A 495 -7.46 18.94 -5.95
N PHE A 496 -7.80 18.96 -4.66
CA PHE A 496 -9.03 19.52 -4.14
C PHE A 496 -9.16 21.02 -4.42
N ALA A 497 -8.07 21.77 -4.29
CA ALA A 497 -8.05 23.18 -4.62
C ALA A 497 -8.23 23.44 -6.13
N LEU A 498 -7.62 22.59 -6.99
CA LEU A 498 -7.80 22.62 -8.45
C LEU A 498 -9.25 22.31 -8.88
N ASP A 499 -9.98 21.52 -8.09
CA ASP A 499 -11.43 21.28 -8.27
C ASP A 499 -12.32 22.41 -7.67
N GLY A 500 -11.75 23.58 -7.38
CA GLY A 500 -12.49 24.72 -6.81
C GLY A 500 -12.90 24.52 -5.36
N ARG A 501 -12.10 23.79 -4.58
CA ARG A 501 -12.38 23.39 -3.18
C ARG A 501 -13.63 22.54 -3.03
N THR A 502 -13.88 21.68 -4.00
CA THR A 502 -14.92 20.66 -3.97
C THR A 502 -14.30 19.29 -4.19
N TYR A 503 -14.97 18.23 -3.73
CA TYR A 503 -14.53 16.86 -3.99
C TYR A 503 -14.92 16.47 -5.43
N GLY A 504 -14.06 16.82 -6.38
CA GLY A 504 -14.29 16.73 -7.81
C GLY A 504 -13.49 15.61 -8.50
N LEU A 505 -13.51 15.67 -9.83
CA LEU A 505 -12.90 14.66 -10.69
C LEU A 505 -11.38 14.63 -10.53
N THR A 506 -10.71 15.79 -10.48
CA THR A 506 -9.25 15.88 -10.31
C THR A 506 -8.82 15.23 -9.00
N THR A 507 -9.55 15.45 -7.92
CA THR A 507 -9.28 14.85 -6.60
C THR A 507 -9.41 13.33 -6.66
N MET A 508 -10.51 12.79 -7.24
CA MET A 508 -10.73 11.35 -7.34
C MET A 508 -9.68 10.65 -8.20
N ILE A 509 -9.32 11.22 -9.36
CA ILE A 509 -8.27 10.65 -10.23
C ILE A 509 -6.91 10.72 -9.52
N SER A 510 -6.62 11.81 -8.81
CA SER A 510 -5.35 11.98 -8.08
C SER A 510 -5.16 10.94 -6.99
N LEU A 511 -6.23 10.58 -6.27
CA LEU A 511 -6.18 9.45 -5.32
C LEU A 511 -5.74 8.16 -6.01
N GLY A 512 -6.40 7.78 -7.11
CA GLY A 512 -6.03 6.61 -7.91
C GLY A 512 -4.60 6.69 -8.45
N ALA A 513 -4.17 7.87 -8.90
CA ALA A 513 -2.85 8.11 -9.47
C ALA A 513 -1.72 7.94 -8.43
N VAL A 514 -1.91 8.41 -7.19
CA VAL A 514 -0.94 8.19 -6.11
C VAL A 514 -0.85 6.72 -5.74
N LEU A 515 -1.99 6.06 -5.55
CA LEU A 515 -2.03 4.65 -5.18
C LEU A 515 -1.37 3.77 -6.25
N ASP A 516 -1.75 3.94 -7.49
CA ASP A 516 -1.23 3.15 -8.60
C ASP A 516 0.23 3.48 -8.93
N GLY A 517 0.62 4.75 -8.86
CA GLY A 517 2.01 5.16 -9.05
C GLY A 517 2.91 4.58 -7.96
N ALA A 518 2.44 4.59 -6.70
CA ALA A 518 3.15 3.98 -5.59
C ALA A 518 3.30 2.46 -5.78
N ILE A 519 2.24 1.77 -6.23
CA ILE A 519 2.31 0.32 -6.51
C ILE A 519 3.21 0.02 -7.71
N PHE A 520 3.12 0.78 -8.81
CA PHE A 520 3.99 0.56 -9.98
C PHE A 520 5.47 0.70 -9.63
N GLY A 521 5.84 1.77 -8.89
CA GLY A 521 7.22 2.00 -8.50
C GLY A 521 7.76 0.88 -7.62
N ASP A 522 6.98 0.46 -6.63
CA ASP A 522 7.30 -0.65 -5.73
C ASP A 522 7.45 -1.97 -6.49
N HIS A 523 6.46 -2.31 -7.31
CA HIS A 523 6.38 -3.55 -8.10
C HIS A 523 7.59 -3.76 -9.05
N CYS A 524 8.32 -2.73 -9.47
CA CYS A 524 9.47 -2.88 -10.35
C CYS A 524 10.81 -2.44 -9.74
N SER A 525 10.82 -2.04 -8.47
CA SER A 525 12.03 -1.59 -7.77
C SER A 525 12.90 -2.76 -7.30
N PRO A 526 14.22 -2.75 -7.56
CA PRO A 526 15.14 -3.78 -7.08
C PRO A 526 15.36 -3.76 -5.55
N ILE A 527 14.86 -2.76 -4.86
CA ILE A 527 14.98 -2.58 -3.42
C ILE A 527 13.64 -2.72 -2.69
N SER A 528 12.58 -3.04 -3.43
CA SER A 528 11.25 -3.27 -2.87
C SER A 528 11.18 -4.58 -2.11
N ASP A 529 10.51 -4.54 -0.96
CA ASP A 529 10.31 -5.72 -0.12
C ASP A 529 9.46 -6.79 -0.85
N THR A 530 8.40 -6.39 -1.58
CA THR A 530 7.53 -7.31 -2.32
C THR A 530 8.26 -7.98 -3.48
N THR A 531 9.06 -7.22 -4.24
CA THR A 531 9.88 -7.73 -5.33
C THR A 531 10.96 -8.71 -4.81
N ILE A 532 11.62 -8.37 -3.68
CA ILE A 532 12.60 -9.27 -3.03
C ILE A 532 11.93 -10.56 -2.57
N MET A 533 10.74 -10.45 -1.97
CA MET A 533 10.00 -11.62 -1.45
C MET A 533 9.50 -12.51 -2.59
N SER A 534 8.95 -11.94 -3.65
CA SER A 534 8.49 -12.67 -4.83
C SER A 534 9.64 -13.41 -5.52
N ALA A 535 10.80 -12.75 -5.68
CA ALA A 535 12.01 -13.39 -6.20
C ALA A 535 12.49 -14.53 -5.29
N THR A 536 12.58 -14.29 -3.97
CA THR A 536 13.06 -15.26 -2.99
C THR A 536 12.14 -16.49 -2.90
N ALA A 537 10.82 -16.25 -2.81
CA ALA A 537 9.83 -17.32 -2.73
C ALA A 537 9.77 -18.17 -4.02
N GLY A 538 9.96 -17.53 -5.18
CA GLY A 538 10.09 -18.20 -6.48
C GLY A 538 11.46 -18.83 -6.72
N SER A 539 12.41 -18.74 -5.77
CA SER A 539 13.81 -19.17 -5.92
C SER A 539 14.47 -18.58 -7.16
N CYS A 540 14.18 -17.33 -7.47
CA CYS A 540 14.74 -16.55 -8.57
C CYS A 540 15.79 -15.54 -8.06
N GLU A 541 16.85 -15.33 -8.82
CA GLU A 541 17.77 -14.25 -8.52
C GLU A 541 17.08 -12.89 -8.67
N LEU A 542 17.19 -12.01 -7.66
CA LEU A 542 16.49 -10.73 -7.62
C LEU A 542 16.71 -9.89 -8.89
N MET A 543 17.94 -9.73 -9.34
CA MET A 543 18.22 -8.89 -10.52
C MET A 543 17.74 -9.51 -11.83
N ARG A 544 17.64 -10.84 -11.92
CA ARG A 544 17.02 -11.52 -13.06
C ARG A 544 15.51 -11.28 -13.06
N HIS A 545 14.87 -11.38 -11.90
CA HIS A 545 13.46 -11.05 -11.74
C HIS A 545 13.18 -9.61 -12.16
N VAL A 546 13.88 -8.63 -11.59
CA VAL A 546 13.70 -7.20 -11.94
C VAL A 546 13.91 -6.94 -13.44
N ARG A 547 14.98 -7.47 -14.04
CA ARG A 547 15.27 -7.28 -15.48
C ARG A 547 14.20 -7.86 -16.41
N THR A 548 13.57 -8.96 -16.01
CA THR A 548 12.52 -9.61 -16.81
C THR A 548 11.16 -8.94 -16.63
N GLN A 549 10.88 -8.43 -15.43
CA GLN A 549 9.61 -7.78 -15.07
C GLN A 549 9.52 -6.33 -15.55
N LEU A 550 10.62 -5.57 -15.46
CA LEU A 550 10.64 -4.12 -15.74
C LEU A 550 10.05 -3.74 -17.12
N PRO A 551 10.35 -4.44 -18.25
CA PRO A 551 9.73 -4.12 -19.54
C PRO A 551 8.20 -4.31 -19.55
N TYR A 552 7.69 -5.29 -18.80
CA TYR A 552 6.27 -5.55 -18.65
C TYR A 552 5.59 -4.44 -17.85
N SER A 553 6.15 -4.10 -16.70
CA SER A 553 5.63 -3.06 -15.82
C SER A 553 5.65 -1.68 -16.47
N LEU A 554 6.73 -1.33 -17.19
CA LEU A 554 6.84 -0.08 -17.94
C LEU A 554 5.82 0.02 -19.08
N LEU A 555 5.60 -1.08 -19.83
CA LEU A 555 4.58 -1.11 -20.88
C LEU A 555 3.19 -0.83 -20.29
N VAL A 556 2.83 -1.54 -19.21
CA VAL A 556 1.52 -1.38 -18.56
C VAL A 556 1.37 0.00 -17.95
N ALA A 557 2.40 0.55 -17.30
CA ALA A 557 2.38 1.90 -16.74
C ALA A 557 2.22 2.97 -17.82
N SER A 558 2.90 2.79 -18.96
CA SER A 558 2.73 3.69 -20.13
C SER A 558 1.32 3.65 -20.68
N ILE A 559 0.72 2.46 -20.79
CA ILE A 559 -0.67 2.31 -21.23
C ILE A 559 -1.64 2.91 -20.20
N ALA A 560 -1.41 2.70 -18.90
CA ALA A 560 -2.21 3.30 -17.82
C ALA A 560 -2.15 4.84 -17.88
N LEU A 561 -0.98 5.41 -18.14
CA LEU A 561 -0.81 6.85 -18.28
C LEU A 561 -1.53 7.39 -19.53
N LEU A 562 -1.26 6.81 -20.69
CA LEU A 562 -1.72 7.34 -21.99
C LEU A 562 -3.21 7.07 -22.27
N PHE A 563 -3.73 5.92 -21.85
CA PHE A 563 -5.10 5.47 -22.14
C PHE A 563 -6.00 5.46 -20.90
N GLY A 564 -5.43 5.59 -19.69
CA GLY A 564 -6.15 5.68 -18.43
C GLY A 564 -6.17 7.10 -17.88
N TYR A 565 -5.05 7.56 -17.30
CA TYR A 565 -5.00 8.82 -16.55
C TYR A 565 -5.23 10.06 -17.42
N ILE A 566 -4.55 10.19 -18.56
CA ILE A 566 -4.69 11.37 -19.42
C ILE A 566 -6.13 11.51 -19.93
N PRO A 567 -6.75 10.51 -20.56
CA PRO A 567 -8.13 10.67 -21.05
C PRO A 567 -9.15 10.87 -19.92
N SER A 568 -9.01 10.18 -18.79
CA SER A 568 -9.91 10.36 -17.65
C SER A 568 -9.81 11.78 -17.05
N ALA A 569 -8.61 12.35 -17.00
CA ALA A 569 -8.41 13.72 -16.55
C ALA A 569 -8.98 14.78 -17.52
N LEU A 570 -9.18 14.39 -18.79
CA LEU A 570 -9.90 15.17 -19.79
C LEU A 570 -11.42 14.93 -19.80
N GLY A 571 -11.95 14.16 -18.85
CA GLY A 571 -13.37 13.93 -18.67
C GLY A 571 -13.91 12.67 -19.37
N VAL A 572 -13.06 11.83 -19.94
CA VAL A 572 -13.51 10.55 -20.53
C VAL A 572 -13.88 9.57 -19.41
N VAL A 573 -14.99 8.85 -19.59
CA VAL A 573 -15.49 7.88 -18.61
C VAL A 573 -14.42 6.82 -18.29
N PRO A 574 -14.07 6.56 -17.02
CA PRO A 574 -12.98 5.64 -16.63
C PRO A 574 -13.15 4.22 -17.19
N ALA A 575 -14.39 3.71 -17.25
CA ALA A 575 -14.68 2.39 -17.81
C ALA A 575 -14.31 2.29 -19.30
N LEU A 576 -14.57 3.35 -20.08
CA LEU A 576 -14.19 3.40 -21.49
C LEU A 576 -12.66 3.46 -21.63
N CYS A 577 -11.99 4.25 -20.81
CA CYS A 577 -10.52 4.31 -20.76
C CYS A 577 -9.92 2.92 -20.49
N LEU A 578 -10.47 2.20 -19.49
CA LEU A 578 -10.01 0.85 -19.15
C LEU A 578 -10.23 -0.15 -20.30
N ILE A 579 -11.40 -0.14 -20.93
CA ILE A 579 -11.71 -1.03 -22.07
C ILE A 579 -10.73 -0.76 -23.22
N LEU A 580 -10.53 0.49 -23.59
CA LEU A 580 -9.58 0.87 -24.65
C LEU A 580 -8.16 0.45 -24.30
N ALA A 581 -7.71 0.66 -23.06
CA ALA A 581 -6.39 0.26 -22.60
C ALA A 581 -6.20 -1.27 -22.65
N ILE A 582 -7.20 -2.06 -22.25
CA ILE A 582 -7.18 -3.53 -22.37
C ILE A 582 -7.12 -3.95 -23.84
N LEU A 583 -7.90 -3.32 -24.74
CA LEU A 583 -7.83 -3.59 -26.16
C LEU A 583 -6.43 -3.32 -26.73
N VAL A 584 -5.79 -2.22 -26.32
CA VAL A 584 -4.40 -1.91 -26.71
C VAL A 584 -3.46 -3.01 -26.22
N ILE A 585 -3.57 -3.49 -24.98
CA ILE A 585 -2.77 -4.61 -24.47
C ILE A 585 -2.96 -5.87 -25.34
N VAL A 586 -4.21 -6.22 -25.65
CA VAL A 586 -4.53 -7.40 -26.47
C VAL A 586 -3.93 -7.26 -27.87
N ILE A 587 -4.11 -6.11 -28.52
CA ILE A 587 -3.57 -5.83 -29.86
C ILE A 587 -2.03 -5.90 -29.85
N LEU A 588 -1.38 -5.31 -28.86
CA LEU A 588 0.09 -5.35 -28.74
C LEU A 588 0.61 -6.77 -28.54
N ILE A 589 0.00 -7.55 -27.65
CA ILE A 589 0.43 -8.93 -27.38
C ILE A 589 0.18 -9.84 -28.58
N ILE A 590 -0.93 -9.67 -29.31
CA ILE A 590 -1.24 -10.47 -30.49
C ILE A 590 -0.46 -9.97 -31.72
N GLY A 591 -0.37 -8.65 -31.91
CA GLY A 591 0.26 -8.02 -33.08
C GLY A 591 1.79 -8.11 -33.10
N LEU A 592 2.46 -8.12 -31.94
CA LEU A 592 3.90 -8.36 -31.83
C LEU A 592 4.35 -9.66 -32.54
N ASN A 593 3.42 -10.55 -32.81
CA ASN A 593 3.71 -11.78 -33.52
C ASN A 593 3.65 -11.69 -35.05
N TYR A 594 2.86 -10.80 -35.58
CA TYR A 594 2.78 -10.65 -37.02
C TYR A 594 4.11 -10.06 -37.54
N PHE A 595 4.66 -9.08 -36.83
CA PHE A 595 5.94 -8.44 -37.16
C PHE A 595 7.16 -9.35 -36.96
N LEU A 596 7.19 -10.18 -35.91
CA LEU A 596 8.32 -11.08 -35.61
C LEU A 596 8.30 -12.40 -36.41
N ARG A 597 7.25 -12.71 -37.16
CA ARG A 597 7.23 -13.83 -38.12
C ARG A 597 7.66 -13.42 -39.52
N THR A 598 7.65 -12.13 -39.82
CA THR A 598 8.00 -11.57 -41.14
C THR A 598 9.42 -10.99 -41.17
N SER A 599 10.12 -10.93 -40.03
CA SER A 599 11.54 -10.67 -39.88
C SER A 599 12.28 -11.95 -39.44
#